data_1138115e3279dabe244ab2940bc31deb
#
_entry.id   1138115e3279dabe244ab2940bc31deb
#
_cell.length_a   1.000
_cell.length_b   1.000
_cell.length_c   1.000
_cell.angle_alpha   90.00
_cell.angle_beta   90.00
_cell.angle_gamma   90.00
#
_symmetry.space_group_name_H-M   'P 1'
#
loop_
_entity.id
_entity.type
_entity.pdbx_description
1 polymer ?
#
loop_
_entity_poly.entity_id
_entity_poly.type
_entity_poly.pdbx_seq_one_letter_code
_entity_poly.pdbx_strand_id
1 'polypeptide(L)'
;MKKITAGLMIIISAIVFSDAGSKNGNRNLNNNVKVSEKSSKNTETAQQVWNRVKPEIKARMDKLAKAAVNGDYMANINELPEKYLSYMAKKASMTVSEFKNSTVKLLGGITKDVKFTKSTYDLENTKIGKTSRGRNYALIPTTVTMSVKGKSIESKGKILAFEDENRWYIVNFDKNYITSMKELY
;
A
#
# COMPACT_ATOMS: atom_id res chain seq x y z
N MET A 1 8.21 -17.12 -20.91
CA MET A 1 8.27 -17.24 -19.44
C MET A 1 8.95 -16.10 -18.66
N LYS A 2 9.57 -15.09 -19.31
CA LYS A 2 10.24 -13.96 -18.62
C LYS A 2 9.34 -12.75 -18.26
N LYS A 3 8.06 -12.72 -18.71
CA LYS A 3 7.17 -11.55 -18.56
C LYS A 3 6.29 -11.54 -17.30
N ILE A 4 6.23 -12.63 -16.54
CA ILE A 4 5.35 -12.75 -15.37
C ILE A 4 6.01 -12.22 -14.09
N THR A 5 7.32 -12.04 -14.09
CA THR A 5 8.12 -11.69 -12.90
C THR A 5 7.85 -10.28 -12.33
N ALA A 6 7.43 -9.32 -13.16
CA ALA A 6 7.23 -7.94 -12.72
C ALA A 6 5.93 -7.73 -11.89
N GLY A 7 4.86 -8.48 -12.23
CA GLY A 7 3.60 -8.41 -11.47
C GLY A 7 3.68 -9.11 -10.11
N LEU A 8 4.58 -10.07 -9.99
CA LEU A 8 4.76 -10.90 -8.80
C LEU A 8 5.39 -10.16 -7.63
N MET A 9 6.32 -9.24 -7.90
CA MET A 9 7.03 -8.52 -6.83
C MET A 9 6.13 -7.60 -6.00
N ILE A 10 4.99 -7.17 -6.52
CA ILE A 10 4.17 -6.10 -5.93
C ILE A 10 3.33 -6.57 -4.75
N ILE A 11 2.92 -7.83 -4.75
CA ILE A 11 2.11 -8.39 -3.66
C ILE A 11 2.99 -9.18 -2.69
N ILE A 12 4.13 -9.69 -3.16
CA ILE A 12 5.11 -10.43 -2.36
C ILE A 12 5.96 -9.49 -1.50
N SER A 13 6.10 -8.21 -1.86
CA SER A 13 6.80 -7.22 -1.01
C SER A 13 6.20 -7.11 0.41
N ALA A 14 4.93 -7.51 0.57
CA ALA A 14 4.35 -7.68 1.91
C ALA A 14 4.86 -8.91 2.65
N ILE A 15 5.47 -9.85 1.95
CA ILE A 15 5.80 -11.18 2.48
C ILE A 15 7.30 -11.36 2.73
N VAL A 16 8.17 -10.64 2.03
CA VAL A 16 9.62 -10.89 2.04
C VAL A 16 10.42 -9.60 2.10
N PHE A 17 10.44 -8.92 3.24
CA PHE A 17 11.53 -8.03 3.60
C PHE A 17 11.99 -8.29 5.03
N SER A 18 12.81 -9.31 5.17
CA SER A 18 13.83 -9.32 6.20
C SER A 18 15.13 -8.92 5.50
N ASP A 19 15.69 -7.82 6.00
CA ASP A 19 17.09 -7.44 5.89
C ASP A 19 17.60 -6.81 4.58
N ALA A 20 17.71 -5.48 4.61
CA ALA A 20 18.85 -4.74 4.06
C ALA A 20 18.91 -3.34 4.71
N GLY A 21 19.94 -3.13 5.48
CA GLY A 21 20.18 -1.97 6.32
C GLY A 21 19.97 -0.61 5.67
N SER A 22 19.24 0.22 6.36
CA SER A 22 19.06 1.64 6.05
C SER A 22 20.23 2.45 6.55
N LYS A 23 21.06 2.97 5.65
CA LYS A 23 21.95 4.09 5.95
C LYS A 23 21.20 5.40 5.80
N ASN A 24 21.18 6.16 6.87
CA ASN A 24 20.70 7.54 6.96
C ASN A 24 21.27 8.45 5.89
N GLY A 25 20.38 9.18 5.23
CA GLY A 25 20.70 10.34 4.40
C GLY A 25 19.77 11.50 4.77
N ASN A 26 20.21 12.27 5.75
CA ASN A 26 19.55 13.52 6.15
C ASN A 26 19.84 14.59 5.08
N ARG A 27 18.83 15.07 4.36
CA ARG A 27 18.94 16.30 3.58
C ARG A 27 17.81 17.24 3.98
N ASN A 28 18.21 18.22 4.79
CA ASN A 28 17.48 19.47 5.02
C ASN A 28 17.30 20.22 3.69
N LEU A 29 16.09 20.50 3.31
CA LEU A 29 15.76 21.51 2.31
C LEU A 29 14.76 22.49 2.91
N ASN A 30 15.31 23.53 3.53
CA ASN A 30 14.58 24.77 3.77
C ASN A 30 14.43 25.50 2.42
N ASN A 31 13.21 25.65 1.97
CA ASN A 31 12.88 26.68 0.98
C ASN A 31 11.67 27.46 1.46
N ASN A 32 11.94 28.64 1.97
CA ASN A 32 10.96 29.70 2.17
C ASN A 32 10.42 30.17 0.82
N VAL A 33 9.16 29.89 0.54
CA VAL A 33 8.39 30.54 -0.52
C VAL A 33 7.28 31.33 0.14
N LYS A 34 7.36 32.65 0.05
CA LYS A 34 6.27 33.58 0.34
C LYS A 34 5.14 33.27 -0.65
N VAL A 35 4.02 32.80 -0.15
CA VAL A 35 2.78 32.69 -0.94
C VAL A 35 1.89 33.85 -0.54
N SER A 36 1.54 34.65 -1.53
CA SER A 36 0.56 35.73 -1.44
C SER A 36 -0.82 35.18 -1.11
N GLU A 37 -1.46 35.79 -0.12
CA GLU A 37 -2.86 35.57 0.23
C GLU A 37 -3.79 35.88 -0.93
N LYS A 38 -4.56 34.88 -1.38
CA LYS A 38 -5.86 35.11 -2.02
C LYS A 38 -6.74 33.87 -1.87
N SER A 39 -7.95 34.14 -1.34
CA SER A 39 -9.13 33.26 -1.32
C SER A 39 -9.14 32.13 -0.28
N SER A 40 -9.73 32.40 0.87
CA SER A 40 -10.10 31.43 1.90
C SER A 40 -11.29 30.56 1.43
N LYS A 41 -11.04 29.55 0.64
CA LYS A 41 -11.81 28.32 0.71
C LYS A 41 -11.24 27.57 1.91
N ASN A 42 -12.10 27.28 2.88
CA ASN A 42 -11.77 26.56 4.12
C ASN A 42 -11.30 25.14 3.75
N THR A 43 -10.04 25.00 3.35
CA THR A 43 -9.49 23.76 2.86
C THR A 43 -9.02 22.95 4.05
N GLU A 44 -9.74 21.87 4.38
CA GLU A 44 -9.36 20.95 5.45
C GLU A 44 -7.85 20.65 5.41
N THR A 45 -7.21 20.68 6.57
CA THR A 45 -5.83 20.24 6.72
C THR A 45 -5.76 18.72 6.53
N ALA A 46 -4.60 18.19 6.14
CA ALA A 46 -4.41 16.74 6.01
C ALA A 46 -4.75 16.00 7.32
N GLN A 47 -4.49 16.63 8.48
CA GLN A 47 -4.82 16.09 9.80
C GLN A 47 -6.34 16.01 10.04
N GLN A 48 -7.09 17.05 9.67
CA GLN A 48 -8.56 17.05 9.80
C GLN A 48 -9.17 15.97 8.90
N VAL A 49 -8.70 15.88 7.66
CA VAL A 49 -9.13 14.81 6.72
C VAL A 49 -8.82 13.44 7.31
N TRP A 50 -7.61 13.23 7.83
CA TRP A 50 -7.23 11.96 8.45
C TRP A 50 -8.13 11.60 9.63
N ASN A 51 -8.37 12.54 10.54
CA ASN A 51 -9.22 12.29 11.71
C ASN A 51 -10.63 11.86 11.32
N ARG A 52 -11.16 12.39 10.22
CA ARG A 52 -12.48 12.04 9.68
C ARG A 52 -12.51 10.65 9.04
N VAL A 53 -11.45 10.26 8.31
CA VAL A 53 -11.43 8.99 7.56
C VAL A 53 -10.77 7.83 8.33
N LYS A 54 -10.00 8.10 9.39
CA LYS A 54 -9.29 7.10 10.22
C LYS A 54 -10.18 5.92 10.64
N PRO A 55 -11.45 6.11 11.12
CA PRO A 55 -12.30 4.99 11.50
C PRO A 55 -12.65 4.07 10.33
N GLU A 56 -12.95 4.62 9.15
CA GLU A 56 -13.22 3.85 7.93
C GLU A 56 -11.98 3.07 7.48
N ILE A 57 -10.84 3.75 7.40
CA ILE A 57 -9.55 3.13 7.03
C ILE A 57 -9.23 1.97 7.98
N LYS A 58 -9.43 2.18 9.29
CA LYS A 58 -9.26 1.11 10.29
C LYS A 58 -10.14 -0.09 9.99
N ALA A 59 -11.43 0.12 9.80
CA ALA A 59 -12.38 -0.97 9.53
C ALA A 59 -12.02 -1.75 8.25
N ARG A 60 -11.58 -1.04 7.20
CA ARG A 60 -11.12 -1.67 5.96
C ARG A 60 -9.83 -2.46 6.16
N MET A 61 -8.86 -1.93 6.91
CA MET A 61 -7.61 -2.65 7.23
C MET A 61 -7.90 -3.91 8.06
N ASP A 62 -8.79 -3.86 9.04
CA ASP A 62 -9.22 -5.03 9.81
C ASP A 62 -9.81 -6.12 8.90
N LYS A 63 -10.67 -5.72 7.95
CA LYS A 63 -11.25 -6.63 6.96
C LYS A 63 -10.19 -7.27 6.06
N LEU A 64 -9.23 -6.47 5.57
CA LEU A 64 -8.15 -6.95 4.70
C LEU A 64 -7.18 -7.87 5.45
N ALA A 65 -6.85 -7.55 6.70
CA ALA A 65 -6.05 -8.41 7.55
C ALA A 65 -6.72 -9.78 7.77
N LYS A 66 -8.02 -9.79 8.05
CA LYS A 66 -8.81 -11.03 8.18
C LYS A 66 -8.86 -11.82 6.86
N ALA A 67 -9.04 -11.14 5.74
CA ALA A 67 -9.03 -11.76 4.42
C ALA A 67 -7.68 -12.44 4.11
N ALA A 68 -6.56 -11.76 4.42
CA ALA A 68 -5.22 -12.31 4.23
C ALA A 68 -4.97 -13.56 5.08
N VAL A 69 -5.40 -13.57 6.35
CA VAL A 69 -5.31 -14.74 7.24
C VAL A 69 -6.12 -15.92 6.68
N ASN A 70 -7.25 -15.64 6.05
CA ASN A 70 -8.12 -16.67 5.45
C ASN A 70 -7.70 -17.08 4.02
N GLY A 71 -6.63 -16.49 3.46
CA GLY A 71 -6.18 -16.75 2.09
C GLY A 71 -7.04 -16.10 1.01
N ASP A 72 -7.92 -15.17 1.36
CA ASP A 72 -8.70 -14.37 0.39
C ASP A 72 -7.86 -13.21 -0.15
N TYR A 73 -7.00 -13.53 -1.11
CA TYR A 73 -6.13 -12.53 -1.76
C TYR A 73 -6.90 -11.62 -2.72
N MET A 74 -8.06 -12.05 -3.23
CA MET A 74 -8.87 -11.23 -4.12
C MET A 74 -9.37 -9.97 -3.42
N ALA A 75 -9.73 -10.05 -2.14
CA ALA A 75 -10.14 -8.89 -1.35
C ALA A 75 -9.04 -7.81 -1.33
N ASN A 76 -7.76 -8.21 -1.15
CA ASN A 76 -6.63 -7.29 -1.14
C ASN A 76 -6.35 -6.70 -2.55
N ILE A 77 -6.49 -7.51 -3.61
CA ILE A 77 -6.29 -7.05 -4.99
C ILE A 77 -7.37 -6.02 -5.39
N ASN A 78 -8.60 -6.18 -4.92
CA ASN A 78 -9.68 -5.26 -5.20
C ASN A 78 -9.56 -3.90 -4.48
N GLU A 79 -8.67 -3.78 -3.49
CA GLU A 79 -8.32 -2.49 -2.88
C GLU A 79 -7.32 -1.67 -3.70
N LEU A 80 -6.65 -2.29 -4.68
CA LEU A 80 -5.72 -1.58 -5.55
C LEU A 80 -6.46 -0.59 -6.46
N PRO A 81 -5.88 0.59 -6.75
CA PRO A 81 -6.47 1.55 -7.67
C PRO A 81 -6.70 0.95 -9.06
N GLU A 82 -7.83 1.25 -9.67
CA GLU A 82 -8.19 0.71 -10.99
C GLU A 82 -7.18 1.14 -12.07
N LYS A 83 -6.70 2.39 -12.01
CA LYS A 83 -5.63 2.89 -12.88
C LYS A 83 -4.37 2.01 -12.78
N TYR A 84 -4.01 1.62 -11.57
CA TYR A 84 -2.86 0.74 -11.33
C TYR A 84 -3.11 -0.68 -11.88
N LEU A 85 -4.27 -1.25 -11.62
CA LEU A 85 -4.64 -2.57 -12.15
C LEU A 85 -4.63 -2.59 -13.68
N SER A 86 -5.20 -1.58 -14.32
CA SER A 86 -5.21 -1.42 -15.78
C SER A 86 -3.80 -1.29 -16.36
N TYR A 87 -2.94 -0.50 -15.72
CA TYR A 87 -1.54 -0.33 -16.12
C TYR A 87 -0.77 -1.66 -16.04
N MET A 88 -0.92 -2.40 -14.93
CA MET A 88 -0.25 -3.69 -14.74
C MET A 88 -0.77 -4.77 -15.67
N ALA A 89 -2.07 -4.83 -15.89
CA ALA A 89 -2.70 -5.74 -16.84
C ALA A 89 -2.18 -5.50 -18.27
N LYS A 90 -2.12 -4.22 -18.69
CA LYS A 90 -1.54 -3.84 -20.00
C LYS A 90 -0.07 -4.26 -20.13
N LYS A 91 0.76 -4.03 -19.09
CA LYS A 91 2.16 -4.49 -19.08
C LYS A 91 2.29 -6.02 -19.19
N ALA A 92 1.34 -6.76 -18.64
CA ALA A 92 1.29 -8.21 -18.72
C ALA A 92 0.63 -8.73 -20.01
N SER A 93 0.12 -7.86 -20.89
CA SER A 93 -0.69 -8.22 -22.07
C SER A 93 -1.93 -9.03 -21.70
N MET A 94 -2.64 -8.64 -20.67
CA MET A 94 -3.83 -9.27 -20.11
C MET A 94 -4.95 -8.26 -19.95
N THR A 95 -6.19 -8.72 -19.85
CA THR A 95 -7.29 -7.94 -19.30
C THR A 95 -7.13 -7.77 -17.79
N VAL A 96 -7.80 -6.78 -17.19
CA VAL A 96 -7.77 -6.57 -15.73
C VAL A 96 -8.26 -7.81 -14.97
N SER A 97 -9.30 -8.48 -15.48
CA SER A 97 -9.84 -9.71 -14.88
C SER A 97 -8.83 -10.85 -14.90
N GLU A 98 -8.20 -11.10 -16.05
CA GLU A 98 -7.15 -12.13 -16.19
C GLU A 98 -5.96 -11.82 -15.29
N PHE A 99 -5.54 -10.54 -15.20
CA PHE A 99 -4.46 -10.12 -14.32
C PHE A 99 -4.79 -10.40 -12.86
N LYS A 100 -5.98 -10.01 -12.38
CA LYS A 100 -6.43 -10.28 -11.01
C LYS A 100 -6.43 -11.79 -10.71
N ASN A 101 -7.05 -12.60 -11.57
CA ASN A 101 -7.15 -14.04 -11.38
C ASN A 101 -5.78 -14.73 -11.40
N SER A 102 -4.90 -14.34 -12.31
CA SER A 102 -3.54 -14.86 -12.40
C SER A 102 -2.73 -14.50 -11.16
N THR A 103 -2.92 -13.29 -10.62
CA THR A 103 -2.26 -12.83 -9.39
C THR A 103 -2.73 -13.63 -8.18
N VAL A 104 -4.05 -13.86 -8.03
CA VAL A 104 -4.59 -14.72 -6.95
C VAL A 104 -4.03 -16.14 -7.03
N LYS A 105 -4.05 -16.75 -8.21
CA LYS A 105 -3.51 -18.11 -8.43
C LYS A 105 -2.05 -18.21 -8.05
N LEU A 106 -1.28 -17.20 -8.42
CA LEU A 106 0.15 -17.14 -8.14
C LEU A 106 0.41 -16.99 -6.63
N LEU A 107 -0.32 -16.09 -5.94
CA LEU A 107 -0.24 -15.93 -4.49
C LEU A 107 -0.59 -17.22 -3.77
N GLY A 108 -1.69 -17.88 -4.15
CA GLY A 108 -2.07 -19.18 -3.60
C GLY A 108 -0.98 -20.27 -3.78
N GLY A 109 -0.23 -20.21 -4.88
CA GLY A 109 0.91 -21.11 -5.12
C GLY A 109 2.09 -20.83 -4.18
N ILE A 110 2.45 -19.55 -3.98
CA ILE A 110 3.59 -19.14 -3.15
C ILE A 110 3.29 -19.32 -1.67
N THR A 111 2.05 -19.09 -1.26
CA THR A 111 1.65 -19.11 0.15
C THR A 111 1.27 -20.51 0.65
N LYS A 112 1.49 -21.57 -0.12
CA LYS A 112 1.25 -22.96 0.34
C LYS A 112 1.98 -23.28 1.65
N ASP A 113 3.22 -22.81 1.78
CA ASP A 113 4.07 -23.03 2.94
C ASP A 113 4.12 -21.82 3.89
N VAL A 114 3.33 -20.78 3.60
CA VAL A 114 3.29 -19.52 4.36
C VAL A 114 1.88 -19.26 4.83
N LYS A 115 1.67 -19.21 6.14
CA LYS A 115 0.37 -18.86 6.73
C LYS A 115 0.47 -17.49 7.41
N PHE A 116 -0.32 -16.53 6.97
CA PHE A 116 -0.53 -15.30 7.72
C PHE A 116 -1.27 -15.61 9.01
N THR A 117 -0.73 -15.17 10.13
CA THR A 117 -1.33 -15.45 11.45
C THR A 117 -1.84 -14.19 12.12
N LYS A 118 -1.20 -13.06 11.87
CA LYS A 118 -1.57 -11.78 12.48
C LYS A 118 -1.10 -10.61 11.63
N SER A 119 -1.92 -9.56 11.56
CA SER A 119 -1.51 -8.24 11.08
C SER A 119 -1.89 -7.20 12.12
N THR A 120 -0.94 -6.34 12.49
CA THR A 120 -1.15 -5.22 13.40
C THR A 120 -0.68 -3.94 12.74
N TYR A 121 -1.30 -2.82 13.07
CA TYR A 121 -0.96 -1.51 12.53
C TYR A 121 -1.08 -0.44 13.61
N ASP A 122 -0.20 0.55 13.52
CA ASP A 122 -0.07 1.63 14.49
C ASP A 122 -0.66 2.92 13.91
N LEU A 123 -1.93 3.15 14.23
CA LEU A 123 -2.65 4.33 13.75
C LEU A 123 -2.24 5.61 14.48
N GLU A 124 -1.63 5.51 15.66
CA GLU A 124 -1.22 6.67 16.45
C GLU A 124 0.11 7.24 15.92
N ASN A 125 1.02 6.39 15.45
CA ASN A 125 2.29 6.81 14.85
C ASN A 125 2.22 6.94 13.32
N THR A 126 1.02 7.17 12.78
CA THR A 126 0.80 7.39 11.35
C THR A 126 1.40 8.73 10.91
N LYS A 127 2.18 8.72 9.82
CA LYS A 127 2.66 9.94 9.18
C LYS A 127 1.66 10.43 8.14
N ILE A 128 1.16 11.64 8.32
CA ILE A 128 0.10 12.23 7.50
C ILE A 128 0.66 13.39 6.69
N GLY A 129 0.18 13.57 5.46
CA GLY A 129 0.60 14.68 4.62
C GLY A 129 -0.23 14.84 3.36
N LYS A 130 0.21 15.78 2.53
CA LYS A 130 -0.29 15.99 1.17
C LYS A 130 0.85 15.78 0.17
N THR A 131 0.53 15.19 -0.97
CA THR A 131 1.48 15.10 -2.09
C THR A 131 1.68 16.48 -2.72
N SER A 132 2.67 16.64 -3.61
CA SER A 132 2.86 17.86 -4.40
C SER A 132 1.66 18.22 -5.27
N ARG A 133 0.78 17.27 -5.55
CA ARG A 133 -0.48 17.46 -6.28
C ARG A 133 -1.69 17.66 -5.36
N GLY A 134 -1.47 17.91 -4.06
CA GLY A 134 -2.51 18.20 -3.07
C GLY A 134 -3.31 16.99 -2.56
N ARG A 135 -2.98 15.75 -2.96
CA ARG A 135 -3.67 14.55 -2.48
C ARG A 135 -3.28 14.23 -1.05
N ASN A 136 -4.27 13.93 -0.23
CA ASN A 136 -4.03 13.49 1.15
C ASN A 136 -3.47 12.07 1.18
N TYR A 137 -2.55 11.81 2.10
CA TYR A 137 -2.02 10.47 2.35
C TYR A 137 -1.71 10.24 3.82
N ALA A 138 -1.66 8.97 4.20
CA ALA A 138 -1.24 8.49 5.51
C ALA A 138 -0.32 7.27 5.35
N LEU A 139 0.85 7.30 6.00
CA LEU A 139 1.78 6.18 6.08
C LEU A 139 1.64 5.52 7.45
N ILE A 140 1.10 4.32 7.47
CA ILE A 140 0.71 3.58 8.67
C ILE A 140 1.75 2.48 8.93
N PRO A 141 2.50 2.52 10.06
CA PRO A 141 3.39 1.44 10.43
C PRO A 141 2.60 0.14 10.64
N THR A 142 3.12 -0.96 10.11
CA THR A 142 2.43 -2.25 10.12
C THR A 142 3.42 -3.36 10.45
N THR A 143 2.97 -4.35 11.25
CA THR A 143 3.71 -5.59 11.51
C THR A 143 2.84 -6.76 11.10
N VAL A 144 3.39 -7.64 10.28
CA VAL A 144 2.74 -8.89 9.83
C VAL A 144 3.50 -10.06 10.42
N THR A 145 2.77 -10.96 11.08
CA THR A 145 3.30 -12.23 11.58
C THR A 145 2.84 -13.35 10.64
N MET A 146 3.77 -14.19 10.26
CA MET A 146 3.51 -15.37 9.41
C MET A 146 4.22 -16.59 9.96
N SER A 147 3.66 -17.76 9.68
CA SER A 147 4.30 -19.05 9.91
C SER A 147 4.84 -19.57 8.58
N VAL A 148 6.13 -19.83 8.53
CA VAL A 148 6.82 -20.41 7.36
C VAL A 148 7.44 -21.71 7.80
N LYS A 149 6.96 -22.83 7.25
CA LYS A 149 7.41 -24.21 7.63
C LYS A 149 7.39 -24.40 9.16
N GLY A 150 6.34 -23.92 9.83
CA GLY A 150 6.15 -24.03 11.26
C GLY A 150 6.92 -23.02 12.12
N LYS A 151 7.76 -22.18 11.53
CA LYS A 151 8.49 -21.12 12.25
C LYS A 151 7.74 -19.79 12.14
N SER A 152 7.57 -19.09 13.26
CA SER A 152 6.98 -17.75 13.29
C SER A 152 8.02 -16.71 12.86
N ILE A 153 7.63 -15.85 11.93
CA ILE A 153 8.44 -14.74 11.39
C ILE A 153 7.62 -13.45 11.48
N GLU A 154 8.22 -12.39 11.97
CA GLU A 154 7.65 -11.04 11.93
C GLU A 154 8.29 -10.21 10.84
N SER A 155 7.47 -9.52 10.05
CA SER A 155 7.89 -8.55 9.06
C SER A 155 7.28 -7.18 9.37
N LYS A 156 8.12 -6.15 9.46
CA LYS A 156 7.71 -4.77 9.68
C LYS A 156 7.70 -4.02 8.35
N GLY A 157 6.65 -3.27 8.12
CA GLY A 157 6.46 -2.51 6.88
C GLY A 157 5.62 -1.26 7.12
N LYS A 158 5.13 -0.70 6.04
CA LYS A 158 4.18 0.42 6.05
C LYS A 158 3.08 0.15 5.05
N ILE A 159 1.90 0.61 5.39
CA ILE A 159 0.76 0.72 4.49
C ILE A 159 0.63 2.20 4.11
N LEU A 160 0.39 2.46 2.84
CA LEU A 160 0.01 3.76 2.32
C LEU A 160 -1.51 3.79 2.14
N ALA A 161 -2.19 4.64 2.91
CA ALA A 161 -3.54 5.07 2.58
C ALA A 161 -3.46 6.40 1.84
N PHE A 162 -4.11 6.56 0.70
CA PHE A 162 -4.10 7.80 -0.06
C PHE A 162 -5.44 8.06 -0.76
N GLU A 163 -5.75 9.33 -0.93
CA GLU A 163 -6.96 9.78 -1.58
C GLU A 163 -6.70 10.02 -3.08
N ASP A 164 -7.57 9.46 -3.93
CA ASP A 164 -7.64 9.76 -5.35
C ASP A 164 -9.11 9.75 -5.80
N GLU A 165 -9.54 10.80 -6.49
CA GLU A 165 -10.91 10.94 -7.00
C GLU A 165 -12.00 10.71 -5.91
N ASN A 166 -11.81 11.31 -4.73
CA ASN A 166 -12.69 11.19 -3.56
C ASN A 166 -12.81 9.78 -2.96
N ARG A 167 -11.93 8.87 -3.33
CA ARG A 167 -11.82 7.53 -2.76
C ARG A 167 -10.47 7.33 -2.08
N TRP A 168 -10.46 6.69 -0.93
CA TRP A 168 -9.25 6.25 -0.27
C TRP A 168 -8.86 4.85 -0.74
N TYR A 169 -7.60 4.67 -1.06
CA TYR A 169 -6.98 3.39 -1.41
C TYR A 169 -6.00 2.98 -0.32
N ILE A 170 -5.91 1.68 -0.07
CA ILE A 170 -5.03 1.10 0.94
C ILE A 170 -4.11 0.12 0.24
N VAL A 171 -2.80 0.41 0.25
CA VAL A 171 -1.80 -0.35 -0.49
C VAL A 171 -0.52 -0.50 0.32
N ASN A 172 0.27 -1.52 0.03
CA ASN A 172 1.59 -1.66 0.63
C ASN A 172 2.52 -0.55 0.14
N PHE A 173 3.29 0.02 1.06
CA PHE A 173 4.28 1.04 0.75
C PHE A 173 5.63 0.36 0.45
N ASP A 174 5.80 -0.10 -0.77
CA ASP A 174 7.05 -0.68 -1.27
C ASP A 174 7.61 0.08 -2.48
N LYS A 175 8.90 -0.15 -2.76
CA LYS A 175 9.63 0.57 -3.82
C LYS A 175 9.01 0.36 -5.21
N ASN A 176 8.57 -0.86 -5.52
CA ASN A 176 8.06 -1.18 -6.86
C ASN A 176 6.70 -0.54 -7.09
N TYR A 177 5.82 -0.60 -6.06
CA TYR A 177 4.54 0.10 -6.11
C TYR A 177 4.73 1.60 -6.30
N ILE A 178 5.58 2.23 -5.47
CA ILE A 178 5.88 3.67 -5.55
C ILE A 178 6.42 4.05 -6.93
N THR A 179 7.30 3.24 -7.54
CA THR A 179 7.82 3.50 -8.88
C THR A 179 6.71 3.48 -9.92
N SER A 180 5.84 2.48 -9.91
CA SER A 180 4.70 2.39 -10.82
C SER A 180 3.69 3.52 -10.59
N MET A 181 3.47 3.91 -9.32
CA MET A 181 2.57 5.00 -8.99
C MET A 181 3.08 6.37 -9.46
N LYS A 182 4.38 6.61 -9.47
CA LYS A 182 4.97 7.85 -10.02
C LYS A 182 4.72 8.01 -11.53
N GLU A 183 4.56 6.91 -12.26
CA GLU A 183 4.22 6.94 -13.67
C GLU A 183 2.71 7.24 -13.90
N LEU A 184 1.86 6.90 -12.93
CA LEU A 184 0.40 7.01 -13.03
C LEU A 184 -0.16 8.29 -12.40
N TYR A 185 0.51 8.85 -11.39
CA TYR A 185 0.07 9.95 -10.56
C TYR A 185 1.14 11.05 -10.43
#